data_6a5a4e083d2e9df7d831596dfbe19d7e
#
_entry.id   6a5a4e083d2e9df7d831596dfbe19d7e
#
_cell.length_a   1.000
_cell.length_b   1.000
_cell.length_c   1.000
_cell.angle_alpha   90.00
_cell.angle_beta   90.00
_cell.angle_gamma   90.00
#
_symmetry.space_group_name_H-M   'P 1'
#
loop_
_entity.id
_entity.type
_entity.pdbx_description
1 polymer ?
#
loop_
_entity_poly.entity_id
_entity_poly.type
_entity_poly.pdbx_seq_one_letter_code
_entity_poly.pdbx_strand_id
1 'polypeptide(L)'
;RNGWYRPMILHRLRGAIRGGKVVGWTDTVVGHSWTRHSAMDALVVNGLDQMMVEGASEVPYTFEAFRCDAHIVPGKVPTTSLRSVASTHTGHAVESFIDQLLQETGQDPVEGRLALMGDAPRAAGV
;
A
#
# COMPACT_ATOMS: atom_id res chain seq x y z
N ARG A 1 -29.72 -10.79 -8.02
CA ARG A 1 -29.30 -9.41 -8.26
C ARG A 1 -27.79 -9.38 -8.12
N ASN A 2 -27.09 -8.97 -9.18
CA ASN A 2 -25.65 -8.97 -9.22
C ASN A 2 -25.15 -7.62 -8.70
N GLY A 3 -24.58 -7.61 -7.49
CA GLY A 3 -23.83 -6.46 -6.98
C GLY A 3 -22.38 -6.50 -7.44
N TRP A 4 -21.74 -5.35 -7.45
CA TRP A 4 -20.30 -5.21 -7.62
C TRP A 4 -19.69 -4.89 -6.26
N TYR A 5 -18.55 -5.51 -5.98
CA TYR A 5 -17.88 -5.40 -4.68
C TYR A 5 -16.47 -4.84 -4.85
N ARG A 6 -15.94 -4.24 -3.79
CA ARG A 6 -14.52 -3.96 -3.73
C ARG A 6 -13.73 -5.26 -3.70
N PRO A 7 -12.53 -5.30 -4.29
CA PRO A 7 -11.62 -6.42 -4.11
C PRO A 7 -11.34 -6.67 -2.63
N MET A 8 -11.27 -7.93 -2.26
CA MET A 8 -10.75 -8.32 -0.96
C MET A 8 -9.23 -8.34 -1.03
N ILE A 9 -8.58 -7.57 -0.17
CA ILE A 9 -7.13 -7.40 -0.17
C ILE A 9 -6.58 -7.67 1.24
N LEU A 10 -5.48 -8.41 1.30
CA LEU A 10 -4.67 -8.63 2.49
C LEU A 10 -3.33 -7.93 2.31
N HIS A 11 -2.91 -7.17 3.30
CA HIS A 11 -1.57 -6.62 3.41
C HIS A 11 -0.78 -7.39 4.47
N ARG A 12 0.44 -7.82 4.13
CA ARG A 12 1.42 -8.31 5.09
C ARG A 12 2.57 -7.33 5.13
N LEU A 13 2.57 -6.52 6.18
CA LEU A 13 3.53 -5.45 6.39
C LEU A 13 4.65 -5.91 7.34
N ARG A 14 5.87 -5.48 7.06
CA ARG A 14 7.03 -5.65 7.92
C ARG A 14 7.87 -4.39 7.88
N GLY A 15 8.27 -3.90 9.05
CA GLY A 15 9.19 -2.79 9.20
C GLY A 15 10.51 -3.23 9.83
N ALA A 16 11.57 -2.51 9.53
CA ALA A 16 12.85 -2.66 10.21
C ALA A 16 13.22 -1.37 10.92
N ILE A 17 13.62 -1.49 12.19
CA ILE A 17 14.05 -0.37 13.03
C ILE A 17 15.53 -0.58 13.38
N ARG A 18 16.33 0.48 13.23
CA ARG A 18 17.73 0.50 13.60
C ARG A 18 18.08 1.84 14.23
N GLY A 19 18.63 1.81 15.46
CA GLY A 19 19.02 3.03 16.19
C GLY A 19 17.86 4.01 16.41
N GLY A 20 16.64 3.50 16.68
CA GLY A 20 15.45 4.32 16.91
C GLY A 20 14.87 4.95 15.61
N LYS A 21 15.27 4.49 14.44
CA LYS A 21 14.78 4.96 13.15
C LYS A 21 14.19 3.83 12.34
N VAL A 22 13.10 4.10 11.62
CA VAL A 22 12.53 3.17 10.64
C VAL A 22 13.41 3.20 9.39
N VAL A 23 14.05 2.07 9.08
CA VAL A 23 15.02 1.96 7.97
C VAL A 23 14.57 1.02 6.86
N GLY A 24 13.57 0.19 7.11
CA GLY A 24 13.11 -0.77 6.11
C GLY A 24 11.61 -0.96 6.11
N TRP A 25 11.10 -1.25 4.92
CA TRP A 25 9.68 -1.49 4.67
C TRP A 25 9.47 -2.64 3.70
N THR A 26 8.55 -3.51 4.01
CA THR A 26 8.05 -4.51 3.07
C THR A 26 6.54 -4.59 3.16
N ASP A 27 5.86 -4.52 2.02
CA ASP A 27 4.43 -4.81 1.91
C ASP A 27 4.22 -5.94 0.89
N THR A 28 3.53 -6.99 1.30
CA THR A 28 3.08 -8.05 0.40
C THR A 28 1.57 -7.98 0.30
N VAL A 29 1.10 -7.52 -0.85
CA VAL A 29 -0.32 -7.32 -1.17
C VAL A 29 -0.87 -8.58 -1.83
N VAL A 30 -1.88 -9.20 -1.25
CA VAL A 30 -2.51 -10.42 -1.79
C VAL A 30 -4.01 -10.20 -1.91
N GLY A 31 -4.57 -10.42 -3.08
CA GLY A 31 -6.00 -10.25 -3.22
C GLY A 31 -6.55 -10.36 -4.63
N HIS A 32 -7.79 -9.90 -4.79
CA HIS A 32 -8.49 -9.93 -6.06
C HIS A 32 -8.12 -8.73 -6.91
N SER A 33 -7.72 -8.98 -8.15
CA SER A 33 -7.62 -7.95 -9.17
C SER A 33 -8.99 -7.72 -9.81
N TRP A 34 -9.47 -6.49 -9.82
CA TRP A 34 -10.64 -6.11 -10.60
C TRP A 34 -10.28 -5.84 -12.06
N THR A 35 -9.00 -5.63 -12.35
CA THR A 35 -8.46 -5.37 -13.69
C THR A 35 -8.37 -6.68 -14.48
N ARG A 36 -7.93 -7.76 -13.83
CA ARG A 36 -7.77 -9.08 -14.43
C ARG A 36 -9.10 -9.62 -14.92
N HIS A 37 -9.13 -10.13 -16.16
CA HIS A 37 -10.33 -10.62 -16.83
C HIS A 37 -11.40 -9.56 -17.13
N SER A 38 -11.03 -8.28 -17.09
CA SER A 38 -11.86 -7.15 -17.52
C SER A 38 -11.38 -6.62 -18.87
N ALA A 39 -12.06 -5.60 -19.39
CA ALA A 39 -11.60 -4.87 -20.58
C ALA A 39 -10.21 -4.20 -20.37
N MET A 40 -9.75 -4.11 -19.13
CA MET A 40 -8.47 -3.50 -18.73
C MET A 40 -7.39 -4.56 -18.41
N ASP A 41 -7.60 -5.82 -18.77
CA ASP A 41 -6.64 -6.91 -18.48
C ASP A 41 -5.23 -6.65 -19.02
N ALA A 42 -5.10 -5.87 -20.08
CA ALA A 42 -3.82 -5.45 -20.64
C ALA A 42 -2.96 -4.59 -19.69
N LEU A 43 -3.55 -4.01 -18.63
CA LEU A 43 -2.84 -3.27 -17.58
C LEU A 43 -2.16 -4.21 -16.56
N VAL A 44 -2.47 -5.49 -16.59
CA VAL A 44 -1.78 -6.50 -15.76
C VAL A 44 -0.54 -6.96 -16.51
N VAL A 45 0.62 -6.45 -16.11
CA VAL A 45 1.91 -6.71 -16.77
C VAL A 45 2.76 -7.64 -15.90
N ASN A 46 3.26 -8.72 -16.48
CA ASN A 46 4.08 -9.72 -15.77
C ASN A 46 3.44 -10.25 -14.48
N GLY A 47 2.11 -10.35 -14.46
CA GLY A 47 1.35 -10.79 -13.28
C GLY A 47 1.12 -9.72 -12.21
N LEU A 48 1.60 -8.50 -12.43
CA LEU A 48 1.37 -7.36 -11.56
C LEU A 48 0.20 -6.51 -12.07
N ASP A 49 -0.79 -6.33 -11.23
CA ASP A 49 -1.86 -5.34 -11.41
C ASP A 49 -1.46 -4.05 -10.66
N GLN A 50 -1.05 -3.03 -11.42
CA GLN A 50 -0.64 -1.75 -10.87
C GLN A 50 -1.77 -1.07 -10.08
N MET A 51 -3.01 -1.27 -10.51
CA MET A 51 -4.19 -0.72 -9.83
C MET A 51 -4.42 -1.34 -8.44
N MET A 52 -3.86 -2.52 -8.18
CA MET A 52 -3.96 -3.21 -6.89
C MET A 52 -2.96 -2.69 -5.85
N VAL A 53 -1.86 -2.09 -6.31
CA VAL A 53 -0.75 -1.65 -5.44
C VAL A 53 -0.57 -0.12 -5.40
N GLU A 54 -1.43 0.62 -6.09
CA GLU A 54 -1.45 2.09 -6.04
C GLU A 54 -1.50 2.57 -4.58
N GLY A 55 -0.58 3.47 -4.20
CA GLY A 55 -0.43 3.97 -2.83
C GLY A 55 0.33 3.03 -1.88
N ALA A 56 0.67 1.79 -2.29
CA ALA A 56 1.55 0.90 -1.55
C ALA A 56 2.93 0.80 -2.21
N SER A 57 2.98 0.87 -3.55
CA SER A 57 4.23 0.84 -4.32
C SER A 57 4.95 2.18 -4.40
N GLU A 58 4.24 3.28 -4.18
CA GLU A 58 4.74 4.65 -4.21
C GLU A 58 4.36 5.44 -2.95
N VAL A 59 4.82 4.96 -1.80
CA VAL A 59 4.62 5.67 -0.53
C VAL A 59 5.44 6.96 -0.47
N PRO A 60 4.97 8.03 0.21
CA PRO A 60 5.70 9.29 0.31
C PRO A 60 6.90 9.23 1.26
N TYR A 61 7.16 8.08 1.83
CA TYR A 61 8.20 7.84 2.83
C TYR A 61 9.46 7.25 2.20
N THR A 62 10.62 7.67 2.66
CA THR A 62 11.92 7.19 2.21
C THR A 62 12.49 6.19 3.20
N PHE A 63 12.87 5.02 2.71
CA PHE A 63 13.51 3.95 3.50
C PHE A 63 14.83 3.55 2.85
N GLU A 64 15.77 3.05 3.65
CA GLU A 64 17.03 2.47 3.15
C GLU A 64 16.77 1.21 2.32
N ALA A 65 15.73 0.45 2.68
CA ALA A 65 15.28 -0.73 1.97
C ALA A 65 13.74 -0.70 1.85
N PHE A 66 13.26 -0.73 0.62
CA PHE A 66 11.83 -0.75 0.31
C PHE A 66 11.49 -1.92 -0.63
N ARG A 67 10.41 -2.63 -0.34
CA ARG A 67 9.89 -3.68 -1.21
C ARG A 67 8.37 -3.72 -1.14
N CYS A 68 7.73 -3.76 -2.31
CA CYS A 68 6.30 -4.03 -2.45
C CYS A 68 6.12 -5.21 -3.42
N ASP A 69 5.48 -6.27 -2.95
CA ASP A 69 5.14 -7.45 -3.76
C ASP A 69 3.63 -7.56 -3.90
N ALA A 70 3.13 -8.05 -5.03
CA ALA A 70 1.72 -8.31 -5.22
C ALA A 70 1.46 -9.73 -5.74
N HIS A 71 0.38 -10.34 -5.24
CA HIS A 71 -0.08 -11.65 -5.67
C HIS A 71 -1.58 -11.61 -5.95
N ILE A 72 -1.94 -11.82 -7.21
CA ILE A 72 -3.34 -11.92 -7.62
C ILE A 72 -3.86 -13.32 -7.29
N VAL A 73 -4.95 -13.37 -6.55
CA VAL A 73 -5.67 -14.61 -6.27
C VAL A 73 -7.06 -14.55 -6.90
N PRO A 74 -7.58 -15.67 -7.42
CA PRO A 74 -8.92 -15.70 -8.02
C PRO A 74 -9.99 -15.48 -6.96
N GLY A 75 -11.00 -14.66 -7.27
CA GLY A 75 -12.19 -14.44 -6.46
C GLY A 75 -13.43 -15.05 -7.09
N LYS A 76 -14.41 -15.41 -6.25
CA LYS A 76 -15.72 -15.95 -6.71
C LYS A 76 -16.79 -14.87 -6.85
N VAL A 77 -16.54 -13.68 -6.31
CA VAL A 77 -17.49 -12.55 -6.39
C VAL A 77 -17.01 -11.53 -7.41
N PRO A 78 -17.92 -10.92 -8.18
CA PRO A 78 -17.56 -9.90 -9.15
C PRO A 78 -17.04 -8.66 -8.43
N THR A 79 -15.85 -8.24 -8.78
CA THR A 79 -15.21 -7.04 -8.22
C THR A 79 -15.10 -5.95 -9.29
N THR A 80 -15.09 -4.70 -8.82
CA THR A 80 -14.90 -3.56 -9.70
C THR A 80 -14.14 -2.45 -8.99
N SER A 81 -13.62 -1.51 -9.79
CA SER A 81 -13.11 -0.26 -9.25
C SER A 81 -14.25 0.59 -8.72
N LEU A 82 -14.11 1.03 -7.48
CA LEU A 82 -14.95 2.06 -6.88
C LEU A 82 -14.07 3.26 -6.55
N ARG A 83 -14.67 4.41 -6.20
CA ARG A 83 -13.92 5.62 -5.86
C ARG A 83 -12.75 5.32 -4.92
N SER A 84 -11.60 5.95 -5.17
CA SER A 84 -10.31 5.77 -4.47
C SER A 84 -9.54 4.52 -4.83
N VAL A 85 -10.04 3.68 -5.74
CA VAL A 85 -9.35 2.49 -6.24
C VAL A 85 -8.62 1.74 -5.11
N ALA A 86 -7.30 1.54 -5.21
CA ALA A 86 -6.50 0.89 -4.17
C ALA A 86 -6.32 1.76 -2.92
N SER A 87 -6.32 3.09 -3.03
CA SER A 87 -6.15 3.98 -1.87
C SER A 87 -7.17 3.73 -0.75
N THR A 88 -8.27 3.04 -1.04
CA THR A 88 -9.25 2.58 -0.04
C THR A 88 -8.64 1.64 0.99
N HIS A 89 -7.74 0.75 0.59
CA HIS A 89 -7.09 -0.21 1.48
C HIS A 89 -5.64 0.18 1.77
N THR A 90 -4.90 0.69 0.77
CA THR A 90 -3.49 1.06 0.93
C THR A 90 -3.31 2.23 1.89
N GLY A 91 -4.16 3.25 1.81
CA GLY A 91 -4.11 4.39 2.74
C GLY A 91 -4.21 3.94 4.20
N HIS A 92 -5.20 3.08 4.51
CA HIS A 92 -5.34 2.54 5.87
C HIS A 92 -4.13 1.66 6.26
N ALA A 93 -3.74 0.71 5.40
CA ALA A 93 -2.68 -0.24 5.71
C ALA A 93 -1.33 0.45 5.92
N VAL A 94 -0.96 1.36 5.00
CA VAL A 94 0.31 2.09 5.05
C VAL A 94 0.35 3.02 6.27
N GLU A 95 -0.65 3.89 6.43
CA GLU A 95 -0.61 4.90 7.48
C GLU A 95 -0.73 4.31 8.89
N SER A 96 -1.57 3.29 9.07
CA SER A 96 -1.68 2.61 10.37
C SER A 96 -0.39 1.88 10.75
N PHE A 97 0.31 1.30 9.78
CA PHE A 97 1.55 0.60 10.06
C PHE A 97 2.73 1.56 10.30
N ILE A 98 2.77 2.72 9.61
CA ILE A 98 3.73 3.79 9.95
C ILE A 98 3.53 4.26 11.39
N ASP A 99 2.28 4.47 11.84
CA ASP A 99 2.00 4.84 13.23
C ASP A 99 2.57 3.82 14.22
N GLN A 100 2.36 2.53 13.95
CA GLN A 100 2.91 1.46 14.81
C GLN A 100 4.44 1.51 14.86
N LEU A 101 5.11 1.68 13.72
CA LEU A 101 6.57 1.76 13.68
C LEU A 101 7.12 3.00 14.41
N LEU A 102 6.46 4.15 14.27
CA LEU A 102 6.85 5.37 14.98
C LEU A 102 6.62 5.23 16.48
N GLN A 103 5.53 4.61 16.90
CA GLN A 103 5.28 4.29 18.31
C GLN A 103 6.37 3.40 18.89
N GLU A 104 6.80 2.35 18.16
CA GLU A 104 7.90 1.48 18.59
C GLU A 104 9.24 2.21 18.70
N THR A 105 9.47 3.27 17.92
CA THR A 105 10.66 4.12 18.02
C THR A 105 10.55 5.21 19.08
N GLY A 106 9.39 5.40 19.68
CA GLY A 106 9.11 6.48 20.65
C GLY A 106 9.05 7.86 20.01
N GLN A 107 8.88 7.95 18.70
CA GLN A 107 8.79 9.23 17.97
C GLN A 107 7.36 9.77 17.98
N ASP A 108 7.25 11.10 17.95
CA ASP A 108 5.98 11.75 17.67
C ASP A 108 5.51 11.38 16.26
N PRO A 109 4.22 11.05 16.06
CA PRO A 109 3.70 10.60 14.75
C PRO A 109 3.86 11.63 13.63
N VAL A 110 3.77 12.93 13.94
CA VAL A 110 3.92 13.99 12.93
C VAL A 110 5.39 14.20 12.60
N GLU A 111 6.22 14.40 13.60
CA GLU A 111 7.66 14.61 13.43
C GLU A 111 8.33 13.40 12.76
N GLY A 112 7.94 12.19 13.17
CA GLY A 112 8.45 10.96 12.57
C GLY A 112 8.09 10.83 11.10
N ARG A 113 6.85 11.17 10.69
CA ARG A 113 6.45 11.20 9.28
C ARG A 113 7.24 12.25 8.50
N LEU A 114 7.33 13.47 9.02
CA LEU A 114 8.11 14.54 8.38
C LEU A 114 9.56 14.12 8.14
N ALA A 115 10.17 13.45 9.12
CA ALA A 115 11.53 12.92 8.99
C ALA A 115 11.66 11.83 7.92
N LEU A 116 10.61 11.01 7.71
CA LEU A 116 10.59 9.96 6.68
C LEU A 116 10.25 10.51 5.29
N MET A 117 9.56 11.65 5.17
CA MET A 117 9.13 12.21 3.90
C MET A 117 10.28 12.84 3.09
N GLY A 118 11.42 13.18 3.72
CA GLY A 118 12.64 13.63 3.05
C GLY A 118 12.38 14.64 1.94
N ASP A 119 12.54 14.20 0.69
CA ASP A 119 12.40 15.03 -0.51
C ASP A 119 10.96 15.09 -1.07
N ALA A 120 9.94 14.84 -0.26
CA ALA A 120 8.54 14.91 -0.65
C ALA A 120 7.84 16.18 -0.09
N PRO A 121 8.23 17.41 -0.51
CA PRO A 121 7.79 18.67 0.13
C PRO A 121 6.28 18.89 0.02
N ARG A 122 5.63 18.35 -1.01
CA ARG A 122 4.17 18.47 -1.16
C ARG A 122 3.43 17.61 -0.14
N ALA A 123 3.92 16.41 0.15
CA ALA A 123 3.34 15.53 1.16
C ALA A 123 3.58 16.06 2.58
N ALA A 124 4.77 16.63 2.82
CA ALA A 124 5.13 17.23 4.11
C ALA A 124 4.38 18.55 4.41
N GLY A 125 3.79 19.19 3.39
CA GLY A 125 3.06 20.46 3.52
C GLY A 125 1.55 20.32 3.75
N VAL A 126 1.06 19.08 3.90
CA VAL A 126 -0.35 18.77 4.18
C VAL A 126 -0.50 18.38 5.65
#